data_65c71563b4c145183e5b614d05002894
#
_entry.id   65c71563b4c145183e5b614d05002894
#
_cell.length_a   1.000
_cell.length_b   1.000
_cell.length_c   1.000
_cell.angle_alpha   90.00
_cell.angle_beta   90.00
_cell.angle_gamma   90.00
#
_symmetry.space_group_name_H-M   'P 1'
#
loop_
_entity.id
_entity.type
_entity.pdbx_description
1 polymer ?
#
loop_
_entity_poly.entity_id
_entity_poly.type
_entity_poly.pdbx_seq_one_letter_code
_entity_poly.pdbx_strand_id
1 'polypeptide(L)'
;MKRSILVSLLALGLVGCAEVSGTPATASKPAASSGLAFEPMASPPPEPRKEDAPKLASKEVWVPGYYQPVAGTWIWHQGEVRESKEGYTLIPAATHEENGKYVFSPPRWRRSDLASQSKQ
;
A
#
# COMPACT_ATOMS: atom_id res chain seq x y z
N MET A 1 -43.67 20.55 62.32
CA MET A 1 -42.52 19.90 62.85
C MET A 1 -41.80 19.28 61.68
N LYS A 2 -40.91 19.96 61.25
CA LYS A 2 -39.61 19.51 61.25
C LYS A 2 -39.29 18.29 60.55
N ARG A 3 -38.69 18.41 59.52
CA ARG A 3 -37.36 17.81 59.37
C ARG A 3 -36.85 18.00 58.02
N SER A 4 -35.89 18.68 58.04
CA SER A 4 -34.99 18.85 56.96
C SER A 4 -34.32 17.51 56.59
N ILE A 5 -34.29 17.26 55.40
CA ILE A 5 -33.38 16.29 54.94
C ILE A 5 -32.59 16.91 53.84
N LEU A 6 -31.44 17.11 54.19
CA LEU A 6 -30.45 17.45 53.23
C LEU A 6 -30.15 16.27 52.38
N VAL A 7 -30.34 16.41 51.20
CA VAL A 7 -29.77 15.45 50.27
C VAL A 7 -28.64 16.10 49.55
N SER A 8 -27.61 15.66 50.00
CA SER A 8 -26.39 16.02 49.38
C SER A 8 -26.28 15.34 48.09
N LEU A 9 -26.27 16.12 47.15
CA LEU A 9 -26.06 15.58 45.87
C LEU A 9 -24.64 15.63 45.50
N LEU A 10 -24.11 14.57 45.45
CA LEU A 10 -22.79 14.46 44.97
C LEU A 10 -22.82 14.15 43.54
N ALA A 11 -22.54 15.08 42.84
CA ALA A 11 -22.34 14.86 41.48
C ALA A 11 -20.91 14.59 41.25
N LEU A 12 -20.70 13.49 40.93
CA LEU A 12 -19.49 13.20 40.47
C LEU A 12 -19.40 13.03 39.14
N GLY A 13 -18.94 13.81 38.63
CA GLY A 13 -18.67 13.73 37.38
C GLY A 13 -17.49 13.16 36.91
N LEU A 14 -17.23 12.73 36.34
CA LEU A 14 -16.39 12.44 35.68
C LEU A 14 -16.02 12.05 34.71
N VAL A 15 -15.63 12.19 34.31
CA VAL A 15 -14.79 11.97 33.68
C VAL A 15 -14.35 11.36 32.81
N GLY A 16 -14.28 11.52 32.11
CA GLY A 16 -13.69 11.45 31.34
C GLY A 16 -12.78 11.01 30.56
N CYS A 17 -12.41 10.74 30.40
CA CYS A 17 -11.71 10.39 29.73
C CYS A 17 -11.25 10.08 28.71
N ALA A 18 -11.13 10.37 28.36
CA ALA A 18 -10.70 10.25 27.52
C ALA A 18 -9.88 9.84 26.80
N GLU A 19 -9.66 9.55 26.85
CA GLU A 19 -9.06 9.19 26.28
C GLU A 19 -8.61 8.97 25.30
N VAL A 20 -8.61 9.04 25.06
CA VAL A 20 -8.33 8.87 24.22
C VAL A 20 -7.62 8.74 23.43
N SER A 21 -7.42 8.84 23.54
CA SER A 21 -6.85 8.72 22.98
C SER A 21 -6.16 8.50 22.06
N GLY A 22 -5.97 8.41 21.86
CA GLY A 22 -5.39 8.21 21.11
C GLY A 22 -4.80 8.12 20.30
N THR A 23 -4.80 8.03 20.21
CA THR A 23 -4.37 7.81 19.60
C THR A 23 -3.72 7.68 18.76
N PRO A 24 -3.51 7.65 18.52
CA PRO A 24 -2.89 7.36 17.83
C PRO A 24 -2.34 7.44 16.83
N ALA A 25 -2.51 7.71 16.66
CA ALA A 25 -2.16 7.86 15.80
C ALA A 25 -1.29 7.83 15.13
N THR A 26 -1.10 7.91 15.33
CA THR A 26 -0.31 7.99 14.90
C THR A 26 0.19 7.69 13.97
N ALA A 27 0.15 7.41 13.93
CA ALA A 27 0.64 7.07 13.26
C ALA A 27 0.91 7.15 12.13
N SER A 28 0.72 7.23 11.82
CA SER A 28 0.78 7.30 10.77
C SER A 28 1.56 7.64 9.90
N LYS A 29 1.93 7.96 9.93
CA LYS A 29 2.60 8.45 9.22
C LYS A 29 3.10 8.09 8.18
N PRO A 30 3.49 7.68 8.02
CA PRO A 30 4.23 7.45 7.05
C PRO A 30 3.86 7.31 5.89
N ALA A 31 3.08 7.35 5.92
CA ALA A 31 2.54 7.19 4.87
C ALA A 31 3.10 7.59 3.80
N ALA A 32 3.60 8.32 3.94
CA ALA A 32 4.07 8.80 2.94
C ALA A 32 4.37 8.01 1.92
N SER A 33 4.87 7.15 2.09
CA SER A 33 5.33 6.51 1.08
C SER A 33 4.46 6.09 0.22
N SER A 34 3.44 6.29 0.42
CA SER A 34 2.63 6.01 -0.58
C SER A 34 2.87 4.81 -1.23
N GLY A 35 3.77 4.26 -1.07
CA GLY A 35 3.87 3.01 -1.66
C GLY A 35 3.07 2.08 -0.87
N LEU A 36 2.28 1.31 -1.45
CA LEU A 36 1.68 0.24 -0.77
C LEU A 36 2.80 -0.68 -0.37
N ALA A 37 3.07 -0.73 0.88
CA ALA A 37 4.06 -1.63 1.39
C ALA A 37 3.42 -3.00 1.48
N PHE A 38 3.92 -3.92 0.71
CA PHE A 38 3.48 -5.30 0.77
C PHE A 38 4.35 -6.07 1.77
N GLU A 39 3.74 -6.95 2.53
CA GLU A 39 4.52 -7.76 3.45
C GLU A 39 5.41 -8.73 2.70
N PRO A 40 6.68 -8.86 3.11
CA PRO A 40 7.57 -9.81 2.47
C PRO A 40 7.07 -11.24 2.63
N MET A 41 7.11 -12.00 1.54
CA MET A 41 6.63 -13.37 1.50
C MET A 41 7.75 -14.35 1.83
N ALA A 42 7.39 -15.42 2.52
CA ALA A 42 8.36 -16.46 2.84
C ALA A 42 8.62 -17.41 1.66
N SER A 43 7.74 -17.42 0.69
CA SER A 43 7.88 -18.29 -0.48
C SER A 43 8.00 -17.47 -1.75
N PRO A 44 8.68 -17.99 -2.76
CA PRO A 44 8.80 -17.29 -4.03
C PRO A 44 7.45 -17.20 -4.74
N PRO A 45 7.29 -16.22 -5.63
CA PRO A 45 6.10 -16.19 -6.47
C PRO A 45 6.11 -17.38 -7.43
N PRO A 46 4.95 -17.85 -7.84
CA PRO A 46 4.88 -18.86 -8.91
C PRO A 46 5.43 -18.32 -10.23
N GLU A 47 5.64 -19.22 -11.17
CA GLU A 47 6.08 -18.79 -12.48
C GLU A 47 5.02 -17.90 -13.15
N PRO A 48 5.45 -16.81 -13.77
CA PRO A 48 4.51 -15.93 -14.45
C PRO A 48 3.72 -16.67 -15.53
N ARG A 49 2.46 -16.37 -15.65
CA ARG A 49 1.63 -16.94 -16.70
C ARG A 49 1.99 -16.31 -18.03
N LYS A 50 1.99 -17.11 -19.05
CA LYS A 50 2.21 -16.58 -20.39
C LYS A 50 0.95 -15.84 -20.83
N GLU A 51 1.14 -14.63 -21.27
CA GLU A 51 0.08 -13.82 -21.82
C GLU A 51 0.55 -13.21 -23.12
N ASP A 52 -0.33 -13.19 -24.08
CA ASP A 52 -0.01 -12.56 -25.36
C ASP A 52 -0.35 -11.09 -25.26
N ALA A 53 0.65 -10.25 -25.42
CA ALA A 53 0.43 -8.82 -25.42
C ALA A 53 -0.42 -8.43 -26.64
N PRO A 54 -1.47 -7.64 -26.44
CA PRO A 54 -2.29 -7.22 -27.55
C PRO A 54 -1.55 -6.20 -28.41
N LYS A 55 -2.09 -5.95 -29.59
CA LYS A 55 -1.56 -4.90 -30.44
C LYS A 55 -1.84 -3.56 -29.80
N LEU A 56 -0.80 -2.79 -29.56
CA LEU A 56 -0.93 -1.50 -28.87
C LEU A 56 -1.12 -0.35 -29.85
N ALA A 57 -1.91 0.62 -29.46
CA ALA A 57 -1.99 1.88 -30.15
C ALA A 57 -0.79 2.76 -29.76
N SER A 58 -0.61 3.88 -30.46
CA SER A 58 0.59 4.71 -30.29
C SER A 58 0.77 5.32 -28.91
N LYS A 59 -0.30 5.41 -28.15
CA LYS A 59 -0.24 5.96 -26.78
C LYS A 59 -0.62 4.94 -25.73
N GLU A 60 -0.34 3.71 -26.00
CA GLU A 60 -0.63 2.63 -25.06
C GLU A 60 0.63 1.86 -24.70
N VAL A 61 0.65 1.34 -23.50
CA VAL A 61 1.72 0.47 -23.02
C VAL A 61 1.10 -0.79 -22.44
N TRP A 62 1.77 -1.90 -22.63
CA TRP A 62 1.37 -3.16 -22.05
C TRP A 62 1.99 -3.30 -20.65
N VAL A 63 1.16 -3.56 -19.67
CA VAL A 63 1.61 -3.91 -18.33
C VAL A 63 1.47 -5.42 -18.21
N PRO A 64 2.58 -6.16 -18.21
CA PRO A 64 2.50 -7.62 -18.09
C PRO A 64 1.82 -8.04 -16.79
N GLY A 65 1.17 -9.19 -16.81
CA GLY A 65 0.60 -9.76 -15.60
C GLY A 65 1.67 -10.10 -14.57
N TYR A 66 1.29 -10.16 -13.33
CA TYR A 66 2.20 -10.40 -12.23
C TYR A 66 1.50 -11.04 -11.04
N TYR A 67 2.27 -11.66 -10.16
CA TYR A 67 1.77 -12.14 -8.89
C TYR A 67 1.96 -11.08 -7.81
N GLN A 68 0.91 -10.80 -7.07
CA GLN A 68 0.92 -9.86 -5.97
C GLN A 68 0.67 -10.60 -4.66
N PRO A 69 1.41 -10.30 -3.59
CA PRO A 69 1.13 -10.91 -2.30
C PRO A 69 -0.10 -10.26 -1.67
N VAL A 70 -1.05 -11.09 -1.29
CA VAL A 70 -2.27 -10.67 -0.61
C VAL A 70 -2.54 -11.65 0.52
N ALA A 71 -2.49 -11.18 1.75
CA ALA A 71 -2.76 -11.99 2.94
C ALA A 71 -1.97 -13.32 2.95
N GLY A 72 -0.69 -13.25 2.65
CA GLY A 72 0.17 -14.42 2.68
C GLY A 72 0.06 -15.36 1.48
N THR A 73 -0.64 -14.95 0.45
CA THR A 73 -0.86 -15.76 -0.76
C THR A 73 -0.50 -14.95 -2.00
N TRP A 74 0.06 -15.61 -3.01
CA TRP A 74 0.31 -14.96 -4.28
C TRP A 74 -0.92 -15.02 -5.17
N ILE A 75 -1.43 -13.85 -5.57
CA ILE A 75 -2.60 -13.72 -6.42
C ILE A 75 -2.16 -13.21 -7.79
N TRP A 76 -2.62 -13.87 -8.85
CA TRP A 76 -2.30 -13.45 -10.21
C TRP A 76 -3.15 -12.25 -10.63
N HIS A 77 -2.46 -11.20 -11.11
CA HIS A 77 -3.07 -10.08 -11.78
C HIS A 77 -2.79 -10.20 -13.26
N GLN A 78 -3.85 -10.24 -14.04
CA GLN A 78 -3.72 -10.34 -15.49
C GLN A 78 -3.15 -9.06 -16.06
N GLY A 79 -2.38 -9.19 -17.13
CA GLY A 79 -1.82 -8.03 -17.81
C GLY A 79 -2.92 -7.12 -18.37
N GLU A 80 -2.59 -5.86 -18.50
CA GLU A 80 -3.54 -4.87 -18.99
C GLU A 80 -2.86 -3.82 -19.85
N VAL A 81 -3.65 -3.20 -20.71
CA VAL A 81 -3.18 -2.08 -21.51
C VAL A 81 -3.46 -0.79 -20.73
N ARG A 82 -2.47 0.05 -20.62
CA ARG A 82 -2.63 1.37 -20.00
C ARG A 82 -2.24 2.46 -20.97
N GLU A 83 -2.80 3.63 -20.77
CA GLU A 83 -2.38 4.79 -21.53
C GLU A 83 -0.98 5.20 -21.11
N SER A 84 -0.13 5.49 -22.09
CA SER A 84 1.22 5.94 -21.81
C SER A 84 1.20 7.34 -21.22
N LYS A 85 2.14 7.60 -20.32
CA LYS A 85 2.24 8.88 -19.67
C LYS A 85 3.46 9.61 -20.19
N GLU A 86 3.23 10.75 -20.82
CA GLU A 86 4.33 11.52 -21.41
C GLU A 86 5.35 11.94 -20.35
N GLY A 87 6.62 11.76 -20.65
CA GLY A 87 7.68 12.07 -19.70
C GLY A 87 7.90 11.01 -18.63
N TYR A 88 7.18 9.90 -18.69
CA TYR A 88 7.31 8.81 -17.74
C TYR A 88 7.52 7.48 -18.43
N THR A 89 8.23 6.62 -17.75
CA THR A 89 8.45 5.23 -18.19
C THR A 89 7.78 4.29 -17.18
N LEU A 90 7.06 3.32 -17.66
CA LEU A 90 6.46 2.31 -16.81
C LEU A 90 7.55 1.35 -16.33
N ILE A 91 7.64 1.20 -15.02
CA ILE A 91 8.46 0.18 -14.40
C ILE A 91 7.54 -0.98 -14.07
N PRO A 92 7.74 -2.16 -14.65
CA PRO A 92 6.87 -3.29 -14.39
C PRO A 92 6.99 -3.79 -12.96
N ALA A 93 6.02 -4.58 -12.55
CA ALA A 93 6.08 -5.23 -11.25
C ALA A 93 7.30 -6.14 -11.18
N ALA A 94 7.88 -6.23 -10.02
CA ALA A 94 9.05 -7.08 -9.81
C ALA A 94 9.02 -7.68 -8.41
N THR A 95 9.63 -8.83 -8.27
CA THR A 95 9.84 -9.45 -6.96
C THR A 95 11.33 -9.76 -6.85
N HIS A 96 11.91 -9.44 -5.73
CA HIS A 96 13.31 -9.77 -5.46
C HIS A 96 13.44 -10.41 -4.08
N GLU A 97 14.50 -11.16 -3.91
CA GLU A 97 14.80 -11.79 -2.63
C GLU A 97 15.63 -10.84 -1.77
N GLU A 98 15.21 -10.68 -0.53
CA GLU A 98 15.93 -9.88 0.43
C GLU A 98 15.87 -10.54 1.80
N ASN A 99 17.01 -10.87 2.37
CA ASN A 99 17.10 -11.53 3.67
C ASN A 99 16.28 -12.82 3.79
N GLY A 100 16.24 -13.61 2.72
CA GLY A 100 15.51 -14.87 2.71
C GLY A 100 14.00 -14.72 2.55
N LYS A 101 13.55 -13.54 2.21
CA LYS A 101 12.14 -13.27 1.93
C LYS A 101 11.98 -12.62 0.57
N TYR A 102 10.80 -12.70 0.03
CA TYR A 102 10.49 -12.14 -1.29
C TYR A 102 9.71 -10.84 -1.14
N VAL A 103 10.32 -9.77 -1.63
CA VAL A 103 9.76 -8.42 -1.55
C VAL A 103 9.17 -8.05 -2.90
N PHE A 104 7.92 -7.65 -2.89
CA PHE A 104 7.18 -7.30 -4.09
C PHE A 104 7.16 -5.79 -4.31
N SER A 105 7.34 -5.40 -5.56
CA SER A 105 7.21 -4.00 -5.97
C SER A 105 6.17 -3.91 -7.08
N PRO A 106 5.10 -3.16 -6.90
CA PRO A 106 4.05 -3.04 -7.92
C PRO A 106 4.51 -2.23 -9.14
N PRO A 107 3.79 -2.34 -10.27
CA PRO A 107 4.08 -1.51 -11.42
C PRO A 107 3.94 -0.04 -11.05
N ARG A 108 4.84 0.78 -11.53
CA ARG A 108 4.82 2.20 -11.22
C ARG A 108 5.36 3.04 -12.36
N TRP A 109 4.99 4.29 -12.39
CA TRP A 109 5.53 5.25 -13.33
C TRP A 109 6.75 5.94 -12.73
N ARG A 110 7.81 6.07 -13.51
CA ARG A 110 9.00 6.80 -13.13
C ARG A 110 9.28 7.85 -14.19
N ARG A 111 9.68 9.02 -13.78
CA ARG A 111 10.03 10.06 -14.72
C ARG A 111 11.22 9.62 -15.57
N SER A 112 11.12 9.84 -16.85
CA SER A 112 12.13 9.37 -17.80
C SER A 112 13.48 10.05 -17.61
N ASP A 113 13.48 11.30 -17.17
CA ASP A 113 14.71 12.05 -16.92
C ASP A 113 15.53 11.46 -15.77
N LEU A 114 14.86 10.91 -14.76
CA LEU A 114 15.54 10.30 -13.63
C LEU A 114 16.14 8.93 -13.97
N ALA A 115 15.65 8.31 -15.03
CA ALA A 115 16.18 7.01 -15.45
C ALA A 115 17.60 7.11 -16.01
N SER A 116 17.94 8.27 -16.55
CA SER A 116 19.25 8.48 -17.12
C SER A 116 20.34 8.73 -16.08
N GLN A 117 19.94 9.12 -14.88
CA GLN A 117 20.90 9.46 -13.84
C GLN A 117 21.37 8.26 -13.02
N SER A 118 20.66 7.16 -13.10
CA SER A 118 21.05 5.98 -12.33
C SER A 118 22.08 5.09 -13.03
N LYS A 119 22.57 5.52 -14.17
CA LYS A 119 23.54 4.74 -14.93
C LYS A 119 24.98 5.23 -14.81
N GLN A 120 25.23 6.11 -13.87
CA GLN A 120 26.58 6.60 -13.63
C GLN A 120 27.18 6.02 -12.36
#